data_f2e97c4eca5a6d3c3311986ba451cd62
#
_entry.id   f2e97c4eca5a6d3c3311986ba451cd62
#
_cell.length_a   1.000
_cell.length_b   1.000
_cell.length_c   1.000
_cell.angle_alpha   90.00
_cell.angle_beta   90.00
_cell.angle_gamma   90.00
#
_symmetry.space_group_name_H-M   'P 1'
#
loop_
_entity.id
_entity.type
_entity.pdbx_description
1 polymer ?
#
loop_
_entity_poly.entity_id
_entity_poly.type
_entity_poly.pdbx_seq_one_letter_code
_entity_poly.pdbx_strand_id
1 'polypeptide(L)'
;MKPAELRSEIPAVQNVAYMNTGASGPSPRRVVEAAHGYLKRVEYDVHASGDIYEFTFGEYERIREEIAEFVGASPAELALTESTTDGIARFASGIDWEPGDIVVRTDLEHPAGILPWQRLEREGVEVRVVETENGRIDLDEFTDAVSDAKLACFSALTWTHGTRLPISELADIAREAGALTLVDAVQVPGQAPFDVEEWGADAVASAGHKWLLGLWGGGFLYVRREVADRLEPRSIGYRSVQSPGDSSFRFKQGAPRLEIGTTNLAAHVGLLEAIETMESVGLETIQGRIRDLTDRFKAGVPDERLLSPREYESGLVTVDVSDPEETVERLDDAGFTVRSIPPMNAVRISLHVFNTPAEVDALLAELDWEL
;
A
#
# COMPACT_ATOMS: atom_id res chain seq x y z
N MET A 1 4.99 22.81 3.59
CA MET A 1 4.15 22.84 4.84
C MET A 1 4.99 22.31 6.00
N LYS A 2 4.81 22.81 7.23
CA LYS A 2 5.52 22.25 8.41
C LYS A 2 4.72 21.10 9.03
N PRO A 3 5.36 20.13 9.71
CA PRO A 3 4.65 19.03 10.39
C PRO A 3 3.55 19.48 11.36
N ALA A 4 3.75 20.57 12.09
CA ALA A 4 2.73 21.11 12.99
C ALA A 4 1.53 21.73 12.26
N GLU A 5 1.73 22.28 11.08
CA GLU A 5 0.66 22.79 10.22
C GLU A 5 -0.16 21.63 9.66
N LEU A 6 0.51 20.58 9.17
CA LEU A 6 -0.17 19.35 8.74
C LEU A 6 -0.99 18.76 9.89
N ARG A 7 -0.42 18.62 11.09
CA ARG A 7 -1.14 18.11 12.26
C ARG A 7 -2.40 18.92 12.54
N SER A 8 -2.37 20.24 12.45
CA SER A 8 -3.53 21.11 12.71
C SER A 8 -4.68 20.89 11.69
N GLU A 9 -4.35 20.38 10.51
CA GLU A 9 -5.32 20.03 9.48
C GLU A 9 -5.97 18.65 9.67
N ILE A 10 -5.46 17.82 10.59
CA ILE A 10 -5.97 16.47 10.84
C ILE A 10 -6.85 16.47 12.10
N PRO A 11 -8.19 16.50 11.98
CA PRO A 11 -9.08 16.59 13.15
C PRO A 11 -8.94 15.42 14.12
N ALA A 12 -8.72 14.21 13.59
CA ALA A 12 -8.68 12.98 14.37
C ALA A 12 -7.54 12.95 15.41
N VAL A 13 -6.43 13.66 15.16
CA VAL A 13 -5.25 13.64 16.05
C VAL A 13 -5.22 14.79 17.07
N GLN A 14 -6.32 15.57 17.18
CA GLN A 14 -6.35 16.71 18.10
C GLN A 14 -6.58 16.30 19.56
N ASN A 15 -7.27 15.17 19.77
CA ASN A 15 -7.68 14.71 21.10
C ASN A 15 -7.12 13.34 21.48
N VAL A 16 -6.43 12.66 20.55
CA VAL A 16 -5.82 11.33 20.76
C VAL A 16 -4.42 11.30 20.17
N ALA A 17 -3.54 10.52 20.75
CA ALA A 17 -2.24 10.17 20.16
C ALA A 17 -2.43 9.03 19.17
N TYR A 18 -2.74 9.37 17.92
CA TYR A 18 -3.00 8.37 16.88
C TYR A 18 -1.68 7.79 16.36
N MET A 19 -1.44 6.51 16.60
CA MET A 19 -0.23 5.77 16.23
C MET A 19 -0.55 4.46 15.50
N ASN A 20 -1.55 4.50 14.61
CA ASN A 20 -2.01 3.34 13.83
C ASN A 20 -2.09 3.62 12.33
N THR A 21 -1.24 4.51 11.81
CA THR A 21 -1.17 4.87 10.39
C THR A 21 -0.92 3.66 9.48
N GLY A 22 -0.16 2.67 9.95
CA GLY A 22 0.05 1.42 9.21
C GLY A 22 -1.22 0.59 8.97
N ALA A 23 -2.34 0.87 9.67
CA ALA A 23 -3.66 0.33 9.36
C ALA A 23 -4.44 1.31 8.46
N SER A 24 -4.54 2.57 8.86
CA SER A 24 -5.16 3.66 8.10
C SER A 24 -4.64 5.00 8.61
N GLY A 25 -4.30 5.92 7.73
CA GLY A 25 -3.91 7.29 8.07
C GLY A 25 -5.13 8.21 8.19
N PRO A 26 -5.20 9.07 9.21
CA PRO A 26 -6.29 10.04 9.33
C PRO A 26 -6.09 11.20 8.35
N SER A 27 -7.07 11.43 7.49
CA SER A 27 -6.97 12.42 6.40
C SER A 27 -6.99 13.86 6.89
N PRO A 28 -6.16 14.75 6.32
CA PRO A 28 -6.28 16.20 6.48
C PRO A 28 -7.62 16.72 5.92
N ARG A 29 -8.09 17.86 6.44
CA ARG A 29 -9.34 18.50 5.98
C ARG A 29 -9.35 18.73 4.47
N ARG A 30 -8.27 19.24 3.90
CA ARG A 30 -8.17 19.54 2.47
C ARG A 30 -8.39 18.32 1.58
N VAL A 31 -7.93 17.14 2.00
CA VAL A 31 -8.13 15.88 1.29
C VAL A 31 -9.61 15.50 1.24
N VAL A 32 -10.31 15.64 2.36
CA VAL A 32 -11.75 15.38 2.43
C VAL A 32 -12.54 16.43 1.65
N GLU A 33 -12.12 17.70 1.71
CA GLU A 33 -12.75 18.82 0.99
C GLU A 33 -12.57 18.70 -0.52
N ALA A 34 -11.41 18.25 -1.00
CA ALA A 34 -11.16 17.99 -2.43
C ALA A 34 -12.12 16.91 -2.96
N ALA A 35 -12.23 15.78 -2.27
CA ALA A 35 -13.16 14.71 -2.63
C ALA A 35 -14.63 15.18 -2.60
N HIS A 36 -15.01 15.94 -1.59
CA HIS A 36 -16.37 16.51 -1.47
C HIS A 36 -16.65 17.54 -2.57
N GLY A 37 -15.68 18.37 -2.91
CA GLY A 37 -15.77 19.33 -4.02
C GLY A 37 -15.99 18.62 -5.35
N TYR A 38 -15.26 17.54 -5.60
CA TYR A 38 -15.45 16.71 -6.78
C TYR A 38 -16.87 16.12 -6.86
N LEU A 39 -17.36 15.53 -5.77
CA LEU A 39 -18.72 15.00 -5.72
C LEU A 39 -19.77 16.06 -6.06
N LYS A 40 -19.68 17.25 -5.46
CA LYS A 40 -20.60 18.36 -5.78
C LYS A 40 -20.54 18.75 -7.24
N ARG A 41 -19.32 18.87 -7.80
CA ARG A 41 -19.14 19.22 -9.21
C ARG A 41 -19.79 18.19 -10.12
N VAL A 42 -19.58 16.88 -9.88
CA VAL A 42 -20.19 15.82 -10.68
C VAL A 42 -21.70 15.85 -10.56
N GLU A 43 -22.23 15.78 -9.34
CA GLU A 43 -23.66 15.55 -9.09
C GLU A 43 -24.52 16.78 -9.34
N TYR A 44 -23.99 17.99 -9.15
CA TYR A 44 -24.79 19.23 -9.25
C TYR A 44 -24.54 19.99 -10.55
N ASP A 45 -23.31 20.01 -11.06
CA ASP A 45 -22.93 20.89 -12.15
C ASP A 45 -22.81 20.15 -13.49
N VAL A 46 -22.07 19.02 -13.52
CA VAL A 46 -21.78 18.30 -14.76
C VAL A 46 -23.06 17.72 -15.38
N HIS A 47 -23.93 17.13 -14.58
CA HIS A 47 -25.23 16.63 -15.05
C HIS A 47 -26.11 17.72 -15.67
N ALA A 48 -25.94 18.96 -15.25
CA ALA A 48 -26.75 20.08 -15.71
C ALA A 48 -26.18 20.80 -16.94
N SER A 49 -24.88 20.67 -17.22
CA SER A 49 -24.17 21.55 -18.16
C SER A 49 -23.29 20.85 -19.19
N GLY A 50 -23.14 19.52 -19.13
CA GLY A 50 -22.16 18.85 -19.98
C GLY A 50 -22.44 17.37 -20.28
N ASP A 51 -21.53 16.76 -21.03
CA ASP A 51 -21.47 15.32 -21.22
C ASP A 51 -20.74 14.67 -20.03
N ILE A 52 -21.50 13.95 -19.21
CA ILE A 52 -20.97 13.26 -18.02
C ILE A 52 -19.88 12.24 -18.38
N TYR A 53 -19.97 11.59 -19.53
CA TYR A 53 -18.97 10.62 -19.95
C TYR A 53 -17.67 11.28 -20.40
N GLU A 54 -17.76 12.37 -21.17
CA GLU A 54 -16.60 13.16 -21.57
C GLU A 54 -15.85 13.69 -20.35
N PHE A 55 -16.58 14.29 -19.41
CA PHE A 55 -16.01 14.75 -18.15
C PHE A 55 -15.35 13.62 -17.37
N THR A 56 -16.07 12.52 -17.13
CA THR A 56 -15.58 11.40 -16.31
C THR A 56 -14.34 10.75 -16.94
N PHE A 57 -14.34 10.55 -18.25
CA PHE A 57 -13.18 9.95 -18.93
C PHE A 57 -11.96 10.88 -18.91
N GLY A 58 -12.16 12.18 -19.05
CA GLY A 58 -11.10 13.17 -18.87
C GLY A 58 -10.50 13.14 -17.45
N GLU A 59 -11.34 13.02 -16.42
CA GLU A 59 -10.86 12.89 -15.04
C GLU A 59 -10.08 11.58 -14.81
N TYR A 60 -10.48 10.46 -15.40
CA TYR A 60 -9.71 9.22 -15.35
C TYR A 60 -8.29 9.39 -15.92
N GLU A 61 -8.17 10.04 -17.09
CA GLU A 61 -6.86 10.26 -17.71
C GLU A 61 -6.01 11.20 -16.86
N ARG A 62 -6.57 12.35 -16.42
CA ARG A 62 -5.87 13.30 -15.55
C ARG A 62 -5.36 12.65 -14.27
N ILE A 63 -6.22 11.93 -13.55
CA ILE A 63 -5.84 11.26 -12.29
C ILE A 63 -4.76 10.22 -12.55
N ARG A 64 -4.85 9.46 -13.64
CA ARG A 64 -3.85 8.46 -14.01
C ARG A 64 -2.51 9.11 -14.32
N GLU A 65 -2.50 10.23 -15.06
CA GLU A 65 -1.29 10.98 -15.39
C GLU A 65 -0.58 11.48 -14.13
N GLU A 66 -1.31 12.10 -13.20
CA GLU A 66 -0.73 12.63 -11.96
C GLU A 66 -0.22 11.52 -11.01
N ILE A 67 -0.94 10.40 -10.89
CA ILE A 67 -0.45 9.26 -10.09
C ILE A 67 0.76 8.62 -10.77
N ALA A 68 0.77 8.49 -12.10
CA ALA A 68 1.89 7.93 -12.84
C ALA A 68 3.16 8.77 -12.65
N GLU A 69 3.05 10.09 -12.71
CA GLU A 69 4.16 11.01 -12.40
C GLU A 69 4.68 10.80 -10.97
N PHE A 70 3.78 10.70 -9.99
CA PHE A 70 4.15 10.49 -8.58
C PHE A 70 4.91 9.18 -8.35
N VAL A 71 4.59 8.11 -9.09
CA VAL A 71 5.22 6.78 -8.89
C VAL A 71 6.39 6.50 -9.84
N GLY A 72 6.76 7.44 -10.74
CA GLY A 72 7.84 7.26 -11.72
C GLY A 72 7.45 6.33 -12.87
N ALA A 73 6.18 6.36 -13.34
CA ALA A 73 5.68 5.47 -14.37
C ALA A 73 5.04 6.25 -15.55
N SER A 74 4.79 5.55 -16.65
CA SER A 74 3.95 6.05 -17.74
C SER A 74 2.45 5.84 -17.42
N PRO A 75 1.55 6.77 -17.82
CA PRO A 75 0.12 6.59 -17.65
C PRO A 75 -0.43 5.28 -18.25
N ALA A 76 0.20 4.77 -19.30
CA ALA A 76 -0.18 3.49 -19.91
C ALA A 76 0.16 2.25 -19.04
N GLU A 77 0.99 2.41 -18.02
CA GLU A 77 1.39 1.37 -17.08
C GLU A 77 0.59 1.44 -15.77
N LEU A 78 -0.37 2.37 -15.67
CA LEU A 78 -1.15 2.56 -14.46
C LEU A 78 -2.63 2.22 -14.68
N ALA A 79 -3.21 1.45 -13.75
CA ALA A 79 -4.64 1.23 -13.60
C ALA A 79 -5.11 1.81 -12.27
N LEU A 80 -6.26 2.50 -12.27
CA LEU A 80 -6.91 2.97 -11.05
C LEU A 80 -7.66 1.81 -10.40
N THR A 81 -7.44 1.63 -9.10
CA THR A 81 -8.04 0.57 -8.29
C THR A 81 -8.68 1.15 -7.02
N GLU A 82 -9.51 0.38 -6.34
CA GLU A 82 -10.11 0.84 -5.08
C GLU A 82 -9.20 0.62 -3.86
N SER A 83 -8.23 -0.27 -3.99
CA SER A 83 -7.29 -0.62 -2.91
C SER A 83 -6.12 -1.43 -3.47
N THR A 84 -5.08 -1.61 -2.65
CA THR A 84 -3.99 -2.56 -2.93
C THR A 84 -4.53 -3.98 -3.15
N THR A 85 -5.48 -4.42 -2.32
CA THR A 85 -6.12 -5.74 -2.45
C THR A 85 -6.82 -5.90 -3.80
N ASP A 86 -7.51 -4.86 -4.27
CA ASP A 86 -8.16 -4.84 -5.59
C ASP A 86 -7.10 -4.92 -6.72
N GLY A 87 -6.00 -4.16 -6.59
CA GLY A 87 -4.88 -4.21 -7.54
C GLY A 87 -4.25 -5.59 -7.64
N ILE A 88 -3.91 -6.21 -6.51
CA ILE A 88 -3.36 -7.57 -6.45
C ILE A 88 -4.33 -8.58 -7.08
N ALA A 89 -5.61 -8.51 -6.73
CA ALA A 89 -6.63 -9.42 -7.26
C ALA A 89 -6.81 -9.28 -8.78
N ARG A 90 -6.79 -8.05 -9.31
CA ARG A 90 -6.90 -7.79 -10.76
C ARG A 90 -5.68 -8.31 -11.51
N PHE A 91 -4.47 -8.09 -10.98
CA PHE A 91 -3.25 -8.62 -11.58
C PHE A 91 -3.27 -10.16 -11.58
N ALA A 92 -3.55 -10.78 -10.44
CA ALA A 92 -3.65 -12.23 -10.30
C ALA A 92 -4.66 -12.85 -11.27
N SER A 93 -5.82 -12.19 -11.45
CA SER A 93 -6.88 -12.66 -12.36
C SER A 93 -6.56 -12.49 -13.84
N GLY A 94 -5.59 -11.64 -14.16
CA GLY A 94 -5.14 -11.39 -15.54
C GLY A 94 -4.10 -12.37 -16.05
N ILE A 95 -3.48 -13.15 -15.17
CA ILE A 95 -2.52 -14.19 -15.54
C ILE A 95 -3.29 -15.45 -15.98
N ASP A 96 -2.83 -16.07 -17.05
CA ASP A 96 -3.36 -17.37 -17.51
C ASP A 96 -2.71 -18.50 -16.69
N TRP A 97 -3.46 -18.99 -15.70
CA TRP A 97 -3.00 -20.03 -14.77
C TRP A 97 -3.32 -21.43 -15.28
N GLU A 98 -2.33 -22.31 -15.17
CA GLU A 98 -2.46 -23.75 -15.45
C GLU A 98 -2.18 -24.58 -14.18
N PRO A 99 -2.78 -25.77 -14.03
CA PRO A 99 -2.42 -26.71 -12.96
C PRO A 99 -0.93 -27.02 -13.01
N GLY A 100 -0.25 -26.88 -11.88
CA GLY A 100 1.20 -27.05 -11.75
C GLY A 100 2.00 -25.76 -11.86
N ASP A 101 1.39 -24.63 -12.21
CA ASP A 101 2.04 -23.33 -12.07
C ASP A 101 2.35 -23.04 -10.59
N ILE A 102 3.39 -22.27 -10.33
CA ILE A 102 3.88 -22.00 -8.98
C ILE A 102 3.83 -20.52 -8.69
N VAL A 103 3.28 -20.17 -7.51
CA VAL A 103 3.38 -18.84 -6.90
C VAL A 103 4.29 -18.93 -5.69
N VAL A 104 5.28 -18.05 -5.62
CA VAL A 104 6.14 -17.88 -4.44
C VAL A 104 5.70 -16.64 -3.67
N ARG A 105 5.61 -16.73 -2.35
CA ARG A 105 5.38 -15.60 -1.45
C ARG A 105 6.20 -15.74 -0.17
N THR A 106 6.31 -14.65 0.60
CA THR A 106 6.86 -14.75 1.95
C THR A 106 5.77 -15.12 2.98
N ASP A 107 6.16 -15.52 4.17
CA ASP A 107 5.28 -15.71 5.33
C ASP A 107 4.80 -14.37 5.92
N LEU A 108 5.42 -13.24 5.54
CA LEU A 108 5.14 -11.89 6.03
C LEU A 108 3.97 -11.19 5.33
N GLU A 109 3.35 -11.84 4.33
CA GLU A 109 2.34 -11.17 3.50
C GLU A 109 1.07 -10.84 4.28
N HIS A 110 0.48 -9.69 3.93
CA HIS A 110 -0.88 -9.36 4.34
C HIS A 110 -1.88 -10.33 3.65
N PRO A 111 -3.06 -10.60 4.21
CA PRO A 111 -4.09 -11.43 3.55
C PRO A 111 -4.37 -11.07 2.09
N ALA A 112 -4.15 -9.82 1.67
CA ALA A 112 -4.24 -9.40 0.26
C ALA A 112 -3.25 -10.14 -0.66
N GLY A 113 -2.03 -10.40 -0.17
CA GLY A 113 -0.98 -11.18 -0.84
C GLY A 113 -0.98 -12.68 -0.51
N ILE A 114 -2.04 -13.19 0.14
CA ILE A 114 -2.19 -14.61 0.50
C ILE A 114 -3.44 -15.21 -0.17
N LEU A 115 -4.60 -14.59 0.03
CA LEU A 115 -5.89 -15.16 -0.35
C LEU A 115 -6.07 -15.44 -1.85
N PRO A 116 -5.57 -14.59 -2.78
CA PRO A 116 -5.65 -14.90 -4.20
C PRO A 116 -4.96 -16.22 -4.56
N TRP A 117 -3.81 -16.49 -3.96
CA TRP A 117 -3.03 -17.70 -4.20
C TRP A 117 -3.69 -18.93 -3.60
N GLN A 118 -4.20 -18.85 -2.36
CA GLN A 118 -5.02 -19.93 -1.76
C GLN A 118 -6.27 -20.25 -2.59
N ARG A 119 -6.82 -19.27 -3.30
CA ARG A 119 -7.92 -19.52 -4.21
C ARG A 119 -7.45 -20.32 -5.44
N LEU A 120 -6.26 -20.01 -5.97
CA LEU A 120 -5.67 -20.69 -7.13
C LEU A 120 -5.20 -22.12 -6.81
N GLU A 121 -4.85 -22.44 -5.56
CA GLU A 121 -4.56 -23.81 -5.13
C GLU A 121 -5.71 -24.77 -5.45
N ARG A 122 -6.96 -24.27 -5.40
CA ARG A 122 -8.15 -25.06 -5.80
C ARG A 122 -8.21 -25.34 -7.31
N GLU A 123 -7.42 -24.63 -8.10
CA GLU A 123 -7.28 -24.81 -9.55
C GLU A 123 -6.00 -25.58 -9.90
N GLY A 124 -5.26 -26.03 -8.90
CA GLY A 124 -4.06 -26.85 -9.06
C GLY A 124 -2.74 -26.05 -9.12
N VAL A 125 -2.77 -24.75 -8.80
CA VAL A 125 -1.57 -23.94 -8.64
C VAL A 125 -0.89 -24.31 -7.32
N GLU A 126 0.44 -24.44 -7.33
CA GLU A 126 1.26 -24.63 -6.12
C GLU A 126 1.60 -23.29 -5.47
N VAL A 127 1.52 -23.19 -4.15
CA VAL A 127 1.97 -22.01 -3.40
C VAL A 127 3.16 -22.40 -2.55
N ARG A 128 4.32 -21.80 -2.84
CA ARG A 128 5.55 -21.90 -2.03
C ARG A 128 5.67 -20.71 -1.11
N VAL A 129 5.97 -20.98 0.15
CA VAL A 129 6.16 -19.94 1.17
C VAL A 129 7.63 -19.92 1.55
N VAL A 130 8.28 -18.78 1.38
CA VAL A 130 9.63 -18.54 1.89
C VAL A 130 9.50 -18.02 3.31
N GLU A 131 9.99 -18.81 4.25
CA GLU A 131 9.99 -18.42 5.66
C GLU A 131 11.02 -17.32 5.89
N THR A 132 10.72 -16.42 6.83
CA THR A 132 11.59 -15.29 7.14
C THR A 132 12.06 -15.37 8.59
N GLU A 133 13.24 -14.84 8.85
CA GLU A 133 13.77 -14.74 10.21
C GLU A 133 13.77 -13.28 10.66
N ASN A 134 13.05 -12.97 11.74
CA ASN A 134 12.92 -11.60 12.28
C ASN A 134 12.49 -10.55 11.21
N GLY A 135 11.58 -10.94 10.32
CA GLY A 135 11.12 -10.09 9.23
C GLY A 135 12.10 -9.94 8.06
N ARG A 136 13.12 -10.76 7.97
CA ARG A 136 14.15 -10.76 6.93
C ARG A 136 14.05 -12.00 6.06
N ILE A 137 14.15 -11.81 4.74
CA ILE A 137 14.17 -12.89 3.76
C ILE A 137 15.61 -13.35 3.53
N ASP A 138 15.80 -14.65 3.42
CA ASP A 138 17.04 -15.23 2.90
C ASP A 138 16.99 -15.28 1.38
N LEU A 139 17.97 -14.67 0.71
CA LEU A 139 18.02 -14.57 -0.74
C LEU A 139 18.34 -15.90 -1.43
N ASP A 140 19.08 -16.78 -0.79
CA ASP A 140 19.39 -18.10 -1.34
C ASP A 140 18.12 -18.98 -1.30
N GLU A 141 17.38 -18.97 -0.19
CA GLU A 141 16.09 -19.67 -0.08
C GLU A 141 15.06 -19.12 -1.07
N PHE A 142 15.02 -17.79 -1.26
CA PHE A 142 14.15 -17.18 -2.26
C PHE A 142 14.54 -17.59 -3.68
N THR A 143 15.84 -17.61 -4.00
CA THR A 143 16.37 -18.04 -5.31
C THR A 143 15.96 -19.48 -5.63
N ASP A 144 16.08 -20.37 -4.66
CA ASP A 144 15.67 -21.77 -4.82
C ASP A 144 14.15 -21.88 -5.03
N ALA A 145 13.36 -21.12 -4.27
CA ALA A 145 11.90 -21.14 -4.33
C ALA A 145 11.36 -20.65 -5.68
N VAL A 146 11.99 -19.63 -6.30
CA VAL A 146 11.49 -19.03 -7.56
C VAL A 146 12.02 -19.71 -8.82
N SER A 147 12.91 -20.70 -8.72
CA SER A 147 13.64 -21.30 -9.85
C SER A 147 12.78 -21.81 -11.01
N ASP A 148 11.53 -22.15 -10.76
CA ASP A 148 10.52 -22.60 -11.72
C ASP A 148 9.14 -21.95 -11.49
N ALA A 149 9.12 -20.83 -10.75
CA ALA A 149 7.90 -20.15 -10.43
C ALA A 149 7.36 -19.30 -11.62
N LYS A 150 6.06 -19.15 -11.67
CA LYS A 150 5.38 -18.25 -12.61
C LYS A 150 5.26 -16.84 -12.05
N LEU A 151 5.14 -16.71 -10.73
CA LEU A 151 4.99 -15.43 -10.03
C LEU A 151 5.66 -15.47 -8.66
N ALA A 152 6.35 -14.39 -8.31
CA ALA A 152 6.73 -14.06 -6.94
C ALA A 152 5.93 -12.85 -6.45
N CYS A 153 5.28 -12.98 -5.29
CA CYS A 153 4.50 -11.91 -4.66
C CYS A 153 5.08 -11.61 -3.27
N PHE A 154 5.46 -10.36 -3.03
CA PHE A 154 6.04 -9.94 -1.75
C PHE A 154 5.75 -8.49 -1.40
N SER A 155 5.77 -8.17 -0.11
CA SER A 155 5.59 -6.82 0.41
C SER A 155 6.89 -6.01 0.30
N ALA A 156 6.81 -4.77 -0.14
CA ALA A 156 7.96 -3.86 -0.13
C ALA A 156 8.43 -3.49 1.28
N LEU A 157 7.48 -3.40 2.19
CA LEU A 157 7.69 -3.12 3.60
C LEU A 157 6.72 -3.97 4.41
N THR A 158 7.25 -4.80 5.31
CA THR A 158 6.45 -5.75 6.07
C THR A 158 5.51 -5.05 7.04
N TRP A 159 4.24 -5.42 7.02
CA TRP A 159 3.24 -4.83 7.90
C TRP A 159 3.36 -5.30 9.35
N THR A 160 4.09 -6.38 9.58
CA THR A 160 4.34 -7.01 10.87
C THR A 160 5.53 -6.38 11.58
N HIS A 161 6.72 -6.44 10.99
CA HIS A 161 7.98 -6.01 11.60
C HIS A 161 8.40 -4.59 11.21
N GLY A 162 7.81 -4.01 10.15
CA GLY A 162 8.27 -2.72 9.61
C GLY A 162 9.61 -2.79 8.88
N THR A 163 10.01 -4.00 8.45
CA THR A 163 11.25 -4.27 7.73
C THR A 163 11.09 -3.96 6.25
N ARG A 164 12.06 -3.30 5.63
CA ARG A 164 12.12 -3.15 4.17
C ARG A 164 12.74 -4.39 3.55
N LEU A 165 12.04 -4.97 2.57
CA LEU A 165 12.62 -6.04 1.77
C LEU A 165 13.48 -5.47 0.63
N PRO A 166 14.52 -6.21 0.16
CA PRO A 166 15.40 -5.78 -0.92
C PRO A 166 14.71 -5.97 -2.29
N ILE A 167 13.76 -5.09 -2.63
CA ILE A 167 12.82 -5.26 -3.75
C ILE A 167 13.55 -5.46 -5.08
N SER A 168 14.54 -4.61 -5.37
CA SER A 168 15.26 -4.69 -6.65
C SER A 168 16.04 -6.02 -6.78
N GLU A 169 16.65 -6.51 -5.70
CA GLU A 169 17.35 -7.80 -5.70
C GLU A 169 16.36 -8.96 -5.87
N LEU A 170 15.21 -8.93 -5.18
CA LEU A 170 14.16 -9.95 -5.34
C LEU A 170 13.57 -9.94 -6.74
N ALA A 171 13.36 -8.74 -7.33
CA ALA A 171 12.86 -8.60 -8.69
C ALA A 171 13.87 -9.11 -9.73
N ASP A 172 15.17 -8.87 -9.53
CA ASP A 172 16.23 -9.37 -10.39
C ASP A 172 16.33 -10.88 -10.35
N ILE A 173 16.33 -11.49 -9.15
CA ILE A 173 16.35 -12.94 -8.95
C ILE A 173 15.13 -13.59 -9.62
N ALA A 174 13.93 -13.08 -9.39
CA ALA A 174 12.71 -13.60 -10.02
C ALA A 174 12.75 -13.49 -11.55
N ARG A 175 13.23 -12.37 -12.08
CA ARG A 175 13.39 -12.15 -13.52
C ARG A 175 14.38 -13.11 -14.15
N GLU A 176 15.51 -13.37 -13.50
CA GLU A 176 16.51 -14.36 -13.96
C GLU A 176 15.92 -15.78 -14.00
N ALA A 177 15.04 -16.11 -13.07
CA ALA A 177 14.28 -17.35 -13.06
C ALA A 177 13.13 -17.40 -14.08
N GLY A 178 12.78 -16.26 -14.70
CA GLY A 178 11.64 -16.13 -15.63
C GLY A 178 10.28 -15.96 -14.96
N ALA A 179 10.26 -15.73 -13.66
CA ALA A 179 9.05 -15.45 -12.89
C ALA A 179 8.64 -13.97 -12.99
N LEU A 180 7.34 -13.69 -13.02
CA LEU A 180 6.79 -12.35 -12.84
C LEU A 180 6.93 -11.92 -11.38
N THR A 181 6.94 -10.61 -11.15
CA THR A 181 6.96 -10.04 -9.80
C THR A 181 5.76 -9.14 -9.54
N LEU A 182 5.14 -9.31 -8.37
CA LEU A 182 4.07 -8.45 -7.85
C LEU A 182 4.44 -7.98 -6.45
N VAL A 183 4.52 -6.65 -6.27
CA VAL A 183 4.89 -6.03 -4.99
C VAL A 183 3.69 -5.37 -4.34
N ASP A 184 3.40 -5.74 -3.09
CA ASP A 184 2.51 -4.97 -2.21
C ASP A 184 3.30 -3.81 -1.60
N ALA A 185 3.03 -2.60 -2.09
CA ALA A 185 3.74 -1.40 -1.67
C ALA A 185 2.94 -0.50 -0.72
N VAL A 186 1.80 -0.95 -0.19
CA VAL A 186 0.87 -0.10 0.56
C VAL A 186 1.47 0.57 1.80
N GLN A 187 2.58 0.07 2.32
CA GLN A 187 3.25 0.65 3.47
C GLN A 187 4.35 1.67 3.08
N VAL A 188 4.62 1.93 1.78
CA VAL A 188 5.76 2.74 1.35
C VAL A 188 5.40 4.19 0.99
N PRO A 189 4.43 4.49 0.09
CA PRO A 189 4.14 5.86 -0.34
C PRO A 189 3.74 6.74 0.84
N GLY A 190 4.39 7.89 0.98
CA GLY A 190 4.15 8.86 2.04
C GLY A 190 5.08 8.76 3.25
N GLN A 191 5.88 7.68 3.39
CA GLN A 191 6.92 7.60 4.41
C GLN A 191 8.32 7.32 3.86
N ALA A 192 8.44 6.85 2.63
CA ALA A 192 9.71 6.48 2.02
C ALA A 192 9.73 6.82 0.53
N PRO A 193 10.92 6.92 -0.12
CA PRO A 193 11.03 7.02 -1.57
C PRO A 193 10.27 5.91 -2.26
N PHE A 194 9.58 6.26 -3.32
CA PHE A 194 8.74 5.36 -4.06
C PHE A 194 8.89 5.62 -5.55
N ASP A 195 9.60 4.75 -6.25
CA ASP A 195 9.83 4.78 -7.68
C ASP A 195 9.75 3.36 -8.21
N VAL A 196 8.73 3.08 -9.02
CA VAL A 196 8.46 1.71 -9.49
C VAL A 196 9.44 1.26 -10.58
N GLU A 197 10.03 2.20 -11.34
CA GLU A 197 11.06 1.87 -12.33
C GLU A 197 12.36 1.44 -11.65
N GLU A 198 12.78 2.15 -10.58
CA GLU A 198 13.97 1.78 -9.81
C GLU A 198 13.84 0.40 -9.16
N TRP A 199 12.64 -0.03 -8.82
CA TRP A 199 12.40 -1.34 -8.22
C TRP A 199 12.51 -2.49 -9.22
N GLY A 200 12.29 -2.22 -10.51
CA GLY A 200 12.39 -3.23 -11.56
C GLY A 200 11.34 -4.34 -11.49
N ALA A 201 10.30 -4.19 -10.66
CA ALA A 201 9.20 -5.15 -10.55
C ALA A 201 8.26 -5.09 -11.75
N ASP A 202 7.57 -6.20 -12.04
CA ASP A 202 6.60 -6.26 -13.14
C ASP A 202 5.28 -5.61 -12.79
N ALA A 203 4.87 -5.67 -11.51
CA ALA A 203 3.68 -5.02 -11.01
C ALA A 203 3.86 -4.54 -9.56
N VAL A 204 3.25 -3.39 -9.24
CA VAL A 204 3.27 -2.80 -7.90
C VAL A 204 1.86 -2.32 -7.57
N ALA A 205 1.28 -2.85 -6.50
CA ALA A 205 -0.04 -2.45 -6.01
C ALA A 205 0.08 -1.57 -4.77
N SER A 206 -0.67 -0.46 -4.72
CA SER A 206 -0.68 0.43 -3.57
C SER A 206 -2.01 1.18 -3.40
N ALA A 207 -2.14 1.94 -2.32
CA ALA A 207 -3.29 2.80 -2.04
C ALA A 207 -2.92 3.93 -1.07
N GLY A 208 -3.63 5.05 -1.16
CA GLY A 208 -3.28 6.27 -0.42
C GLY A 208 -3.75 6.36 1.01
N HIS A 209 -4.60 5.46 1.50
CA HIS A 209 -5.28 5.57 2.79
C HIS A 209 -4.41 5.30 4.03
N LYS A 210 -3.10 5.06 3.86
CA LYS A 210 -2.16 4.85 4.97
C LYS A 210 -1.23 6.06 5.12
N TRP A 211 0.00 5.94 4.67
CA TRP A 211 1.05 6.95 4.90
C TRP A 211 0.92 8.21 4.02
N LEU A 212 0.16 8.15 2.93
CA LEU A 212 -0.23 9.36 2.18
C LEU A 212 -1.36 10.14 2.85
N LEU A 213 -2.05 9.58 3.83
CA LEU A 213 -3.20 10.20 4.52
C LEU A 213 -4.39 10.49 3.60
N GLY A 214 -4.52 9.73 2.51
CA GLY A 214 -5.63 9.78 1.57
C GLY A 214 -6.87 9.04 2.07
N LEU A 215 -7.92 9.03 1.25
CA LEU A 215 -9.18 8.36 1.56
C LEU A 215 -9.13 6.86 1.21
N TRP A 216 -9.98 6.08 1.85
CA TRP A 216 -10.32 4.73 1.39
C TRP A 216 -10.95 4.80 0.00
N GLY A 217 -10.63 3.85 -0.87
CA GLY A 217 -11.14 3.82 -2.24
C GLY A 217 -10.19 4.41 -3.29
N GLY A 218 -9.11 5.09 -2.88
CA GLY A 218 -8.07 5.63 -3.77
C GLY A 218 -6.86 4.70 -3.83
N GLY A 219 -6.85 3.75 -4.75
CA GLY A 219 -5.73 2.85 -5.00
C GLY A 219 -5.25 2.89 -6.44
N PHE A 220 -4.10 2.29 -6.68
CA PHE A 220 -3.52 2.16 -8.01
C PHE A 220 -2.71 0.88 -8.14
N LEU A 221 -2.57 0.44 -9.40
CA LEU A 221 -1.77 -0.70 -9.80
C LEU A 221 -0.87 -0.28 -10.96
N TYR A 222 0.44 -0.27 -10.73
CA TYR A 222 1.43 -0.23 -11.80
C TYR A 222 1.60 -1.63 -12.40
N VAL A 223 1.68 -1.71 -13.71
CA VAL A 223 2.09 -2.92 -14.42
C VAL A 223 2.96 -2.52 -15.61
N ARG A 224 4.18 -3.02 -15.62
CA ARG A 224 5.11 -2.81 -16.74
C ARG A 224 4.44 -3.13 -18.07
N ARG A 225 4.63 -2.27 -19.06
CA ARG A 225 3.87 -2.28 -20.32
C ARG A 225 3.83 -3.63 -21.03
N GLU A 226 4.97 -4.28 -21.17
CA GLU A 226 5.07 -5.57 -21.87
C GLU A 226 4.35 -6.71 -21.11
N VAL A 227 4.27 -6.61 -19.79
CA VAL A 227 3.52 -7.54 -18.96
C VAL A 227 2.03 -7.25 -19.09
N ALA A 228 1.63 -5.99 -18.93
CA ALA A 228 0.24 -5.57 -19.04
C ALA A 228 -0.39 -6.02 -20.36
N ASP A 229 0.33 -5.87 -21.49
CA ASP A 229 -0.19 -6.23 -22.82
C ASP A 229 -0.41 -7.73 -23.03
N ARG A 230 0.14 -8.58 -22.14
CA ARG A 230 -0.06 -10.06 -22.15
C ARG A 230 -1.12 -10.54 -21.16
N LEU A 231 -1.55 -9.67 -20.22
CA LEU A 231 -2.59 -10.05 -19.28
C LEU A 231 -3.96 -10.17 -19.97
N GLU A 232 -4.72 -11.20 -19.61
CA GLU A 232 -6.08 -11.42 -20.06
C GLU A 232 -7.06 -11.41 -18.88
N PRO A 233 -7.50 -10.22 -18.42
CA PRO A 233 -8.37 -10.10 -17.25
C PRO A 233 -9.63 -10.95 -17.38
N ARG A 234 -9.91 -11.80 -16.39
CA ARG A 234 -11.16 -12.60 -16.33
C ARG A 234 -12.38 -11.71 -16.07
N SER A 235 -12.21 -10.60 -15.36
CA SER A 235 -13.26 -9.59 -15.16
C SER A 235 -13.12 -8.51 -16.20
N ILE A 236 -14.06 -8.46 -17.14
CA ILE A 236 -14.05 -7.55 -18.27
C ILE A 236 -15.24 -6.60 -18.24
N GLY A 237 -15.03 -5.35 -18.57
CA GLY A 237 -16.07 -4.34 -18.74
C GLY A 237 -15.73 -3.36 -19.84
N TYR A 238 -16.60 -2.38 -20.07
CA TYR A 238 -16.44 -1.45 -21.19
C TYR A 238 -15.19 -0.57 -21.08
N ARG A 239 -14.61 -0.42 -19.88
CA ARG A 239 -13.35 0.28 -19.70
C ARG A 239 -12.12 -0.57 -19.96
N SER A 240 -12.26 -1.89 -19.98
CA SER A 240 -11.15 -2.82 -20.29
C SER A 240 -10.81 -2.87 -21.78
N VAL A 241 -11.73 -2.45 -22.65
CA VAL A 241 -11.66 -2.70 -24.11
C VAL A 241 -11.62 -1.42 -24.93
N GLN A 242 -11.14 -1.51 -26.17
CA GLN A 242 -10.98 -0.36 -27.08
C GLN A 242 -12.31 0.14 -27.63
N SER A 243 -13.18 -0.77 -28.08
CA SER A 243 -14.44 -0.47 -28.74
C SER A 243 -15.55 -1.36 -28.16
N PRO A 244 -16.19 -0.96 -27.06
CA PRO A 244 -17.14 -1.81 -26.36
C PRO A 244 -18.44 -2.10 -27.11
N GLY A 245 -18.69 -1.40 -28.24
CA GLY A 245 -19.86 -1.61 -29.09
C GLY A 245 -19.62 -2.56 -30.28
N ASP A 246 -18.41 -3.01 -30.50
CA ASP A 246 -18.08 -3.92 -31.61
C ASP A 246 -18.58 -5.34 -31.37
N SER A 247 -18.74 -6.12 -32.46
CA SER A 247 -19.15 -7.52 -32.37
C SER A 247 -18.10 -8.46 -31.76
N SER A 248 -16.85 -8.01 -31.67
CA SER A 248 -15.75 -8.65 -30.94
C SER A 248 -14.96 -7.58 -30.19
N PHE A 249 -14.45 -7.91 -29.02
CA PHE A 249 -13.67 -6.96 -28.24
C PHE A 249 -12.16 -7.17 -28.45
N ARG A 250 -11.41 -6.11 -28.25
CA ARG A 250 -9.95 -6.11 -28.06
C ARG A 250 -9.64 -5.34 -26.78
N PHE A 251 -8.79 -5.92 -25.93
CA PHE A 251 -8.34 -5.21 -24.74
C PHE A 251 -7.66 -3.89 -25.08
N LYS A 252 -7.77 -2.93 -24.19
CA LYS A 252 -6.90 -1.74 -24.22
C LYS A 252 -5.45 -2.17 -24.12
N GLN A 253 -4.56 -1.32 -24.58
CA GLN A 253 -3.13 -1.49 -24.39
C GLN A 253 -2.75 -1.03 -22.97
N GLY A 254 -1.79 -1.72 -22.34
CA GLY A 254 -1.26 -1.39 -21.03
C GLY A 254 -2.22 -1.72 -19.88
N ALA A 255 -1.87 -1.18 -18.71
CA ALA A 255 -2.59 -1.45 -17.45
C ALA A 255 -4.07 -1.02 -17.44
N PRO A 256 -4.54 0.02 -18.21
CA PRO A 256 -5.96 0.36 -18.26
C PRO A 256 -6.90 -0.77 -18.70
N ARG A 257 -6.39 -1.87 -19.29
CA ARG A 257 -7.21 -3.08 -19.56
C ARG A 257 -7.74 -3.76 -18.29
N LEU A 258 -7.12 -3.47 -17.16
CA LEU A 258 -7.52 -3.99 -15.85
C LEU A 258 -8.64 -3.18 -15.19
N GLU A 259 -9.05 -2.05 -15.76
CA GLU A 259 -10.19 -1.25 -15.31
C GLU A 259 -11.49 -1.81 -15.90
N ILE A 260 -12.53 -1.99 -15.07
CA ILE A 260 -13.76 -2.69 -15.50
C ILE A 260 -14.84 -1.71 -15.97
N GLY A 261 -15.21 -0.78 -15.11
CA GLY A 261 -16.32 0.16 -15.36
C GLY A 261 -16.06 1.53 -14.76
N THR A 262 -17.01 2.44 -14.93
CA THR A 262 -16.98 3.74 -14.26
C THR A 262 -17.21 3.55 -12.76
N THR A 263 -16.34 4.14 -11.95
CA THR A 263 -16.44 4.20 -10.49
C THR A 263 -16.43 5.65 -10.02
N ASN A 264 -16.77 5.87 -8.77
CA ASN A 264 -16.66 7.20 -8.17
C ASN A 264 -15.18 7.58 -7.94
N LEU A 265 -14.72 8.62 -8.60
CA LEU A 265 -13.33 9.08 -8.54
C LEU A 265 -13.03 10.03 -7.36
N ALA A 266 -14.00 10.33 -6.50
CA ALA A 266 -13.80 11.26 -5.38
C ALA A 266 -12.63 10.83 -4.46
N ALA A 267 -12.49 9.53 -4.21
CA ALA A 267 -11.38 9.02 -3.41
C ALA A 267 -10.02 9.21 -4.10
N HIS A 268 -9.97 9.10 -5.44
CA HIS A 268 -8.75 9.36 -6.21
C HIS A 268 -8.42 10.84 -6.28
N VAL A 269 -9.43 11.71 -6.38
CA VAL A 269 -9.21 13.18 -6.26
C VAL A 269 -8.66 13.52 -4.88
N GLY A 270 -9.19 12.87 -3.81
CA GLY A 270 -8.61 12.96 -2.48
C GLY A 270 -7.19 12.40 -2.40
N LEU A 271 -6.86 11.36 -3.17
CA LEU A 271 -5.49 10.81 -3.25
C LEU A 271 -4.52 11.83 -3.87
N LEU A 272 -4.91 12.52 -4.95
CA LEU A 272 -4.08 13.57 -5.57
C LEU A 272 -3.80 14.70 -4.58
N GLU A 273 -4.82 15.20 -3.88
CA GLU A 273 -4.65 16.23 -2.83
C GLU A 273 -3.77 15.73 -1.67
N ALA A 274 -3.85 14.42 -1.35
CA ALA A 274 -3.00 13.81 -0.33
C ALA A 274 -1.52 13.77 -0.79
N ILE A 275 -1.26 13.40 -2.03
CA ILE A 275 0.08 13.43 -2.65
C ILE A 275 0.63 14.87 -2.58
N GLU A 276 -0.09 15.86 -3.10
CA GLU A 276 0.31 17.27 -3.06
C GLU A 276 0.58 17.76 -1.63
N THR A 277 -0.28 17.36 -0.69
CA THR A 277 -0.12 17.68 0.74
C THR A 277 1.21 17.14 1.27
N MET A 278 1.52 15.86 1.01
CA MET A 278 2.76 15.24 1.48
C MET A 278 4.00 15.82 0.79
N GLU A 279 3.92 16.11 -0.51
CA GLU A 279 4.97 16.81 -1.25
C GLU A 279 5.24 18.21 -0.70
N SER A 280 4.19 18.93 -0.29
CA SER A 280 4.33 20.25 0.34
C SER A 280 5.06 20.22 1.69
N VAL A 281 4.99 19.08 2.41
CA VAL A 281 5.80 18.84 3.62
C VAL A 281 7.24 18.48 3.21
N GLY A 282 7.39 17.74 2.15
CA GLY A 282 8.66 17.26 1.60
C GLY A 282 9.12 15.94 2.21
N LEU A 283 9.46 14.99 1.35
CA LEU A 283 9.81 13.62 1.75
C LEU A 283 10.97 13.55 2.74
N GLU A 284 12.00 14.37 2.56
CA GLU A 284 13.15 14.43 3.48
C GLU A 284 12.71 14.86 4.90
N THR A 285 11.82 15.85 5.01
CA THR A 285 11.24 16.29 6.29
C THR A 285 10.42 15.18 6.92
N ILE A 286 9.61 14.48 6.12
CA ILE A 286 8.77 13.38 6.58
C ILE A 286 9.63 12.25 7.13
N GLN A 287 10.60 11.79 6.34
CA GLN A 287 11.50 10.70 6.73
C GLN A 287 12.33 11.05 7.96
N GLY A 288 12.92 12.24 7.99
CA GLY A 288 13.69 12.71 9.15
C GLY A 288 12.86 12.72 10.42
N ARG A 289 11.63 13.25 10.34
CA ARG A 289 10.72 13.30 11.50
C ARG A 289 10.26 11.93 11.95
N ILE A 290 9.88 11.05 11.02
CA ILE A 290 9.48 9.67 11.35
C ILE A 290 10.66 8.93 11.99
N ARG A 291 11.87 9.07 11.43
CA ARG A 291 13.09 8.47 11.99
C ARG A 291 13.33 8.94 13.45
N ASP A 292 13.33 10.25 13.69
CA ASP A 292 13.57 10.81 15.03
C ASP A 292 12.57 10.25 16.06
N LEU A 293 11.29 10.18 15.69
CA LEU A 293 10.23 9.65 16.55
C LEU A 293 10.38 8.15 16.78
N THR A 294 10.72 7.41 15.72
CA THR A 294 10.90 5.96 15.78
C THR A 294 12.12 5.57 16.59
N ASP A 295 13.25 6.26 16.39
CA ASP A 295 14.48 6.03 17.16
C ASP A 295 14.26 6.38 18.63
N ARG A 296 13.53 7.48 18.92
CA ARG A 296 13.14 7.84 20.28
C ARG A 296 12.29 6.75 20.94
N PHE A 297 11.30 6.21 20.24
CA PHE A 297 10.46 5.12 20.76
C PHE A 297 11.29 3.87 21.02
N LYS A 298 12.07 3.42 20.02
CA LYS A 298 12.92 2.24 20.12
C LYS A 298 13.94 2.34 21.25
N ALA A 299 14.49 3.54 21.53
CA ALA A 299 15.43 3.75 22.63
C ALA A 299 14.83 3.48 24.02
N GLY A 300 13.51 3.57 24.17
CA GLY A 300 12.80 3.25 25.41
C GLY A 300 12.28 1.81 25.48
N VAL A 301 12.47 0.99 24.42
CA VAL A 301 12.02 -0.40 24.36
C VAL A 301 13.20 -1.34 24.68
N PRO A 302 13.06 -2.27 25.64
CA PRO A 302 14.07 -3.32 25.88
C PRO A 302 14.35 -4.16 24.63
N ASP A 303 15.61 -4.58 24.43
CA ASP A 303 16.02 -5.31 23.22
C ASP A 303 15.22 -6.61 23.02
N GLU A 304 14.95 -7.34 24.11
CA GLU A 304 14.20 -8.59 24.12
C GLU A 304 12.69 -8.41 23.82
N ARG A 305 12.18 -7.19 23.88
CA ARG A 305 10.78 -6.84 23.57
C ARG A 305 10.60 -6.23 22.18
N LEU A 306 11.70 -5.86 21.52
CA LEU A 306 11.62 -5.23 20.20
C LEU A 306 11.63 -6.30 19.10
N LEU A 307 10.51 -6.44 18.39
CA LEU A 307 10.36 -7.37 17.25
C LEU A 307 10.69 -6.70 15.92
N SER A 308 10.73 -5.38 15.85
CA SER A 308 11.21 -4.63 14.69
C SER A 308 12.73 -4.50 14.70
N PRO A 309 13.39 -4.26 13.53
CA PRO A 309 14.81 -3.95 13.49
C PRO A 309 15.15 -2.80 14.44
N ARG A 310 16.30 -2.90 15.14
CA ARG A 310 16.78 -1.82 16.02
C ARG A 310 17.10 -0.55 15.22
N GLU A 311 17.70 -0.70 14.05
CA GLU A 311 17.94 0.39 13.12
C GLU A 311 16.63 0.88 12.51
N TYR A 312 16.63 2.16 12.10
CA TYR A 312 15.48 2.74 11.42
C TYR A 312 15.29 2.16 10.02
N GLU A 313 14.11 1.63 9.76
CA GLU A 313 13.69 1.24 8.41
C GLU A 313 12.36 1.86 8.01
N SER A 314 11.46 2.06 8.96
CA SER A 314 10.13 2.63 8.72
C SER A 314 9.54 3.23 9.99
N GLY A 315 8.37 3.85 9.87
CA GLY A 315 7.57 4.32 11.00
C GLY A 315 6.80 3.22 11.74
N LEU A 316 6.90 1.96 11.30
CA LEU A 316 6.30 0.81 11.99
C LEU A 316 7.26 0.25 13.03
N VAL A 317 6.78 0.09 14.25
CA VAL A 317 7.53 -0.58 15.31
C VAL A 317 6.60 -1.57 16.00
N THR A 318 7.01 -2.82 16.06
CA THR A 318 6.28 -3.91 16.71
C THR A 318 7.03 -4.36 17.94
N VAL A 319 6.31 -4.49 19.02
CA VAL A 319 6.84 -4.88 20.34
C VAL A 319 6.10 -6.07 20.89
N ASP A 320 6.85 -6.96 21.54
CA ASP A 320 6.30 -8.08 22.31
C ASP A 320 5.72 -7.56 23.62
N VAL A 321 4.51 -8.01 23.93
CA VAL A 321 3.80 -7.72 25.18
C VAL A 321 3.09 -8.99 25.65
N SER A 322 2.81 -9.09 26.95
CA SER A 322 2.19 -10.30 27.53
C SER A 322 0.78 -10.58 27.00
N ASP A 323 -0.03 -9.54 26.89
CA ASP A 323 -1.41 -9.58 26.36
C ASP A 323 -1.63 -8.40 25.42
N PRO A 324 -1.54 -8.61 24.09
CA PRO A 324 -1.71 -7.53 23.12
C PRO A 324 -3.11 -6.90 23.11
N GLU A 325 -4.16 -7.68 23.37
CA GLU A 325 -5.54 -7.17 23.35
C GLU A 325 -5.79 -6.30 24.57
N GLU A 326 -5.43 -6.78 25.77
CA GLU A 326 -5.53 -6.00 27.02
C GLU A 326 -4.64 -4.74 26.94
N THR A 327 -3.44 -4.86 26.35
CA THR A 327 -2.55 -3.71 26.18
C THR A 327 -3.17 -2.65 25.27
N VAL A 328 -3.79 -3.04 24.14
CA VAL A 328 -4.46 -2.11 23.24
C VAL A 328 -5.65 -1.43 23.91
N GLU A 329 -6.49 -2.18 24.66
CA GLU A 329 -7.63 -1.61 25.39
C GLU A 329 -7.16 -0.59 26.45
N ARG A 330 -6.14 -0.92 27.23
CA ARG A 330 -5.57 -0.02 28.24
C ARG A 330 -4.96 1.24 27.63
N LEU A 331 -4.27 1.11 26.49
CA LEU A 331 -3.70 2.25 25.77
C LEU A 331 -4.78 3.14 25.14
N ASP A 332 -5.88 2.54 24.63
CA ASP A 332 -7.02 3.31 24.10
C ASP A 332 -7.69 4.13 25.22
N ASP A 333 -7.91 3.55 26.40
CA ASP A 333 -8.41 4.24 27.59
C ASP A 333 -7.48 5.40 28.04
N ALA A 334 -6.17 5.26 27.81
CA ALA A 334 -5.17 6.29 28.07
C ALA A 334 -5.03 7.33 26.91
N GLY A 335 -5.81 7.20 25.83
CA GLY A 335 -5.85 8.12 24.69
C GLY A 335 -4.83 7.84 23.60
N PHE A 336 -4.32 6.62 23.50
CA PHE A 336 -3.41 6.17 22.43
C PHE A 336 -4.12 5.18 21.50
N THR A 337 -4.08 5.44 20.20
CA THR A 337 -4.58 4.47 19.21
C THR A 337 -3.41 3.70 18.61
N VAL A 338 -3.30 2.42 18.98
CA VAL A 338 -2.32 1.45 18.47
C VAL A 338 -3.04 0.20 17.96
N ARG A 339 -2.32 -0.86 17.58
CA ARG A 339 -2.94 -2.07 17.05
C ARG A 339 -2.26 -3.34 17.53
N SER A 340 -3.05 -4.37 17.92
CA SER A 340 -2.57 -5.73 18.08
C SER A 340 -2.26 -6.38 16.71
N ILE A 341 -1.24 -7.24 16.69
CA ILE A 341 -0.86 -8.08 15.55
C ILE A 341 -1.00 -9.54 15.96
N PRO A 342 -2.20 -10.15 15.80
CA PRO A 342 -2.50 -11.48 16.32
C PRO A 342 -1.52 -12.58 15.88
N PRO A 343 -1.04 -12.62 14.60
CA PRO A 343 -0.09 -13.67 14.21
C PRO A 343 1.21 -13.66 15.00
N MET A 344 1.62 -12.50 15.54
CA MET A 344 2.86 -12.33 16.30
C MET A 344 2.65 -12.26 17.81
N ASN A 345 1.39 -12.24 18.29
CA ASN A 345 1.06 -11.93 19.68
C ASN A 345 1.75 -10.64 20.17
N ALA A 346 1.61 -9.56 19.43
CA ALA A 346 2.38 -8.33 19.62
C ALA A 346 1.52 -7.08 19.42
N VAL A 347 2.04 -5.92 19.83
CA VAL A 347 1.45 -4.60 19.57
C VAL A 347 2.33 -3.85 18.57
N ARG A 348 1.68 -3.24 17.57
CA ARG A 348 2.35 -2.41 16.55
C ARG A 348 2.00 -0.94 16.74
N ILE A 349 3.03 -0.15 16.82
CA ILE A 349 3.00 1.31 16.84
C ILE A 349 3.35 1.82 15.44
N SER A 350 2.64 2.84 14.94
CA SER A 350 2.89 3.44 13.63
C SER A 350 3.08 4.95 13.79
N LEU A 351 4.33 5.40 13.76
CA LEU A 351 4.72 6.79 13.95
C LEU A 351 4.78 7.54 12.61
N HIS A 352 4.08 8.66 12.52
CA HIS A 352 4.00 9.49 11.32
C HIS A 352 4.52 10.91 11.59
N VAL A 353 4.74 11.67 10.52
CA VAL A 353 5.28 13.04 10.59
C VAL A 353 4.44 13.98 11.48
N PHE A 354 3.15 13.74 11.67
CA PHE A 354 2.27 14.54 12.52
C PHE A 354 2.37 14.20 14.02
N ASN A 355 2.97 13.07 14.40
CA ASN A 355 3.18 12.73 15.81
C ASN A 355 4.21 13.63 16.48
N THR A 356 4.17 13.68 17.82
CA THR A 356 5.04 14.52 18.62
C THR A 356 5.94 13.70 19.53
N PRO A 357 7.13 14.21 19.90
CA PRO A 357 8.00 13.55 20.90
C PRO A 357 7.30 13.34 22.24
N ALA A 358 6.44 14.27 22.65
CA ALA A 358 5.70 14.17 23.91
C ALA A 358 4.69 12.99 23.89
N GLU A 359 4.06 12.73 22.75
CA GLU A 359 3.18 11.54 22.57
C GLU A 359 3.99 10.25 22.68
N VAL A 360 5.20 10.22 22.09
CA VAL A 360 6.09 9.06 22.17
C VAL A 360 6.53 8.78 23.60
N ASP A 361 6.94 9.83 24.33
CA ASP A 361 7.36 9.71 25.74
C ASP A 361 6.21 9.24 26.63
N ALA A 362 5.01 9.77 26.39
CA ALA A 362 3.82 9.40 27.15
C ALA A 362 3.42 7.93 26.86
N LEU A 363 3.49 7.49 25.59
CA LEU A 363 3.24 6.09 25.24
C LEU A 363 4.25 5.14 25.91
N LEU A 364 5.54 5.49 25.92
CA LEU A 364 6.58 4.69 26.59
C LEU A 364 6.34 4.56 28.10
N ALA A 365 5.78 5.59 28.73
CA ALA A 365 5.44 5.57 30.17
C ALA A 365 4.20 4.70 30.47
N GLU A 366 3.31 4.51 29.50
CA GLU A 366 2.13 3.62 29.61
C GLU A 366 2.45 2.16 29.28
N LEU A 367 3.52 1.89 28.53
CA LEU A 367 3.94 0.53 28.21
C LEU A 367 4.68 -0.07 29.41
N ASP A 368 4.13 -1.18 29.95
CA ASP A 368 4.75 -1.94 31.02
C ASP A 368 5.69 -3.00 30.44
N TRP A 369 6.96 -2.90 30.76
CA TRP A 369 8.00 -3.84 30.34
C TRP A 369 8.35 -4.86 31.44
N GLU A 370 7.79 -4.69 32.67
CA GLU A 370 8.00 -5.62 33.78
C GLU A 370 7.03 -6.82 33.66
N LEU A 371 7.59 -7.98 33.40
CA LEU A 371 6.92 -9.28 33.54
C LEU A 371 7.80 -10.23 34.30
#